data_4637b6bdad16d976b0a2e1a62b207629
#
_entry.id   4637b6bdad16d976b0a2e1a62b207629
#
_cell.length_a   1.000
_cell.length_b   1.000
_cell.length_c   1.000
_cell.angle_alpha   90.00
_cell.angle_beta   90.00
_cell.angle_gamma   90.00
#
_symmetry.space_group_name_H-M   'P 1'
#
loop_
_entity.id
_entity.type
_entity.pdbx_description
1 polymer ?
#
loop_
_entity_poly.entity_id
_entity_poly.type
_entity_poly.pdbx_seq_one_letter_code
_entity_poly.pdbx_strand_id
1 'polypeptide(L)'
;HDRKKELMEAFCIAYKFILSKHKLYAMGATGAIVSEATNLDVFTLDYGKLGEEQIIARTAYNEMDLVIYFADPDELHRCGLNELLALCDNNNIPIATNLATAEILINGLQRGDFDWRELLTNRI
;
A
#
# COMPACT_ATOMS: atom_id res chain seq x y z
N HIS A 1 7.98 13.70 16.91
CA HIS A 1 8.03 13.96 15.49
C HIS A 1 7.82 12.69 14.67
N ASP A 2 6.84 12.70 13.82
CA ASP A 2 6.50 11.54 13.02
C ASP A 2 6.95 11.74 11.56
N ARG A 3 8.17 11.30 11.28
CA ARG A 3 8.75 11.40 9.95
C ARG A 3 7.98 10.59 8.91
N LYS A 4 7.43 9.48 9.35
CA LYS A 4 6.62 8.59 8.52
C LYS A 4 5.38 9.29 7.99
N LYS A 5 4.72 10.09 8.84
CA LYS A 5 3.56 10.89 8.46
C LYS A 5 3.94 11.91 7.37
N GLU A 6 5.05 12.60 7.55
CA GLU A 6 5.52 13.60 6.58
C GLU A 6 5.82 12.99 5.22
N LEU A 7 6.49 11.83 5.23
CA LEU A 7 6.80 11.12 3.99
C LEU A 7 5.51 10.67 3.27
N MET A 8 4.54 10.17 4.02
CA MET A 8 3.28 9.73 3.45
C MET A 8 2.51 10.91 2.85
N GLU A 9 2.44 12.03 3.55
CA GLU A 9 1.78 13.23 3.04
C GLU A 9 2.43 13.72 1.75
N ALA A 10 3.76 13.84 1.74
CA ALA A 10 4.51 14.31 0.58
C ALA A 10 4.31 13.38 -0.62
N PHE A 11 4.38 12.08 -0.39
CA PHE A 11 4.17 11.09 -1.44
C PHE A 11 2.76 11.20 -2.03
N CYS A 12 1.76 11.26 -1.19
CA CYS A 12 0.37 11.32 -1.64
C CYS A 12 0.07 12.60 -2.41
N ILE A 13 0.62 13.72 -2.00
CA ILE A 13 0.44 14.99 -2.71
C ILE A 13 1.12 14.93 -4.08
N ALA A 14 2.35 14.42 -4.12
CA ALA A 14 3.11 14.33 -5.36
C ALA A 14 2.45 13.42 -6.39
N TYR A 15 1.85 12.32 -5.95
CA TYR A 15 1.27 11.31 -6.83
C TYR A 15 -0.26 11.25 -6.78
N LYS A 16 -0.89 12.32 -6.34
CA LYS A 16 -2.35 12.39 -6.21
C LYS A 16 -3.08 12.00 -7.49
N PHE A 17 -2.61 12.47 -8.63
CA PHE A 17 -3.26 12.19 -9.91
C PHE A 17 -3.29 10.69 -10.22
N ILE A 18 -2.18 10.01 -9.99
CA ILE A 18 -2.11 8.56 -10.21
C ILE A 18 -3.02 7.84 -9.21
N LEU A 19 -2.93 8.22 -7.93
CA LEU A 19 -3.74 7.62 -6.87
C LEU A 19 -5.24 7.77 -7.14
N SER A 20 -5.66 8.88 -7.74
CA SER A 20 -7.08 9.14 -8.01
C SER A 20 -7.72 8.13 -8.95
N LYS A 21 -6.92 7.38 -9.69
CA LYS A 21 -7.40 6.39 -10.66
C LYS A 21 -7.60 5.01 -10.07
N HIS A 22 -7.31 4.82 -8.79
CA HIS A 22 -7.31 3.51 -8.16
C HIS A 22 -8.15 3.50 -6.90
N LYS A 23 -8.59 2.32 -6.48
CA LYS A 23 -9.22 2.14 -5.19
C LYS A 23 -8.15 2.15 -4.11
N LEU A 24 -8.31 3.04 -3.14
CA LEU A 24 -7.34 3.20 -2.07
C LEU A 24 -7.87 2.55 -0.79
N TYR A 25 -7.05 1.70 -0.19
CA TYR A 25 -7.34 1.08 1.10
C TYR A 25 -6.24 1.48 2.06
N ALA A 26 -6.57 1.82 3.28
CA ALA A 26 -5.58 2.19 4.27
C ALA A 26 -6.07 1.89 5.67
N MET A 27 -5.13 1.58 6.56
CA MET A 27 -5.42 1.46 7.98
C MET A 27 -5.83 2.82 8.53
N GLY A 28 -6.60 2.84 9.62
CA GLY A 28 -7.23 4.03 10.14
C GLY A 28 -6.35 5.28 10.20
N ALA A 29 -5.19 5.20 10.85
CA ALA A 29 -4.30 6.36 10.96
C ALA A 29 -3.76 6.81 9.60
N THR A 30 -3.32 5.87 8.76
CA THR A 30 -2.84 6.16 7.42
C THR A 30 -3.96 6.68 6.52
N GLY A 31 -5.14 6.10 6.64
CA GLY A 31 -6.31 6.55 5.87
C GLY A 31 -6.64 8.01 6.12
N ALA A 32 -6.55 8.45 7.38
CA ALA A 32 -6.79 9.85 7.73
C ALA A 32 -5.73 10.76 7.08
N ILE A 33 -4.47 10.36 7.11
CA ILE A 33 -3.38 11.13 6.49
C ILE A 33 -3.60 11.28 4.98
N VAL A 34 -3.88 10.18 4.30
CA VAL A 34 -4.08 10.17 2.85
C VAL A 34 -5.30 11.01 2.47
N SER A 35 -6.41 10.83 3.17
CA SER A 35 -7.63 11.58 2.91
C SER A 35 -7.45 13.08 3.11
N GLU A 36 -6.78 13.49 4.18
CA GLU A 36 -6.52 14.91 4.46
C GLU A 36 -5.56 15.52 3.43
N ALA A 37 -4.53 14.78 3.04
CA ALA A 37 -3.53 15.29 2.11
C ALA A 37 -4.04 15.42 0.68
N THR A 38 -4.95 14.54 0.25
CA THR A 38 -5.35 14.44 -1.16
C THR A 38 -6.82 14.73 -1.41
N ASN A 39 -7.65 14.66 -0.39
CA ASN A 39 -9.11 14.74 -0.51
C ASN A 39 -9.69 13.64 -1.42
N LEU A 40 -8.99 12.52 -1.55
CA LEU A 40 -9.46 11.36 -2.30
C LEU A 40 -10.27 10.44 -1.39
N ASP A 41 -11.13 9.63 -1.99
CA ASP A 41 -11.87 8.60 -1.27
C ASP A 41 -10.92 7.47 -0.89
N VAL A 42 -10.88 7.15 0.39
CA VAL A 42 -10.05 6.07 0.93
C VAL A 42 -10.95 5.13 1.71
N PHE A 43 -10.94 3.84 1.37
CA PHE A 43 -11.60 2.84 2.18
C PHE A 43 -10.75 2.60 3.42
N THR A 44 -11.21 3.11 4.55
CA THR A 44 -10.45 3.09 5.78
C THR A 44 -10.74 1.82 6.57
N LEU A 45 -9.68 1.06 6.84
CA LEU A 45 -9.73 -0.13 7.68
C LEU A 45 -9.57 0.27 9.15
N ASP A 46 -9.66 -0.70 10.03
CA ASP A 46 -9.57 -0.43 11.47
C ASP A 46 -8.18 0.05 11.88
N TYR A 47 -8.08 0.55 13.11
CA TYR A 47 -6.81 0.98 13.68
C TYR A 47 -6.05 -0.19 14.29
N GLY A 48 -4.74 -0.02 14.41
CA GLY A 48 -3.88 -0.95 15.11
C GLY A 48 -3.85 -2.34 14.52
N LYS A 49 -3.79 -3.34 15.39
CA LYS A 49 -3.61 -4.73 14.99
C LYS A 49 -4.76 -5.27 14.15
N LEU A 50 -5.98 -4.86 14.42
CA LEU A 50 -7.14 -5.32 13.64
C LEU A 50 -7.05 -4.83 12.20
N GLY A 51 -6.67 -3.58 11.99
CA GLY A 51 -6.44 -3.05 10.65
C GLY A 51 -5.32 -3.76 9.92
N GLU A 52 -4.25 -4.09 10.64
CA GLU A 52 -3.14 -4.87 10.09
C GLU A 52 -3.62 -6.25 9.62
N GLU A 53 -4.42 -6.93 10.43
CA GLU A 53 -4.99 -8.24 10.05
C GLU A 53 -5.90 -8.13 8.83
N GLN A 54 -6.64 -7.04 8.69
CA GLN A 54 -7.50 -6.81 7.53
C GLN A 54 -6.69 -6.63 6.24
N ILE A 55 -5.58 -5.89 6.30
CA ILE A 55 -4.68 -5.74 5.15
C ILE A 55 -4.05 -7.09 4.77
N ILE A 56 -3.61 -7.83 5.76
CA ILE A 56 -3.02 -9.16 5.55
C ILE A 56 -4.02 -10.09 4.87
N ALA A 57 -5.27 -10.08 5.32
CA ALA A 57 -6.31 -10.92 4.74
C ALA A 57 -6.57 -10.57 3.27
N ARG A 58 -6.68 -9.28 2.94
CA ARG A 58 -6.88 -8.85 1.55
C ARG A 58 -5.71 -9.22 0.66
N THR A 59 -4.50 -9.12 1.20
CA THR A 59 -3.28 -9.51 0.49
C THR A 59 -3.24 -11.01 0.24
N ALA A 60 -3.63 -11.80 1.25
CA ALA A 60 -3.68 -13.26 1.14
C ALA A 60 -4.67 -13.71 0.05
N TYR A 61 -5.79 -13.01 -0.10
CA TYR A 61 -6.77 -13.31 -1.13
C TYR A 61 -6.48 -12.64 -2.48
N ASN A 62 -5.30 -12.06 -2.62
CA ASN A 62 -4.84 -11.38 -3.85
C ASN A 62 -5.77 -10.25 -4.29
N GLU A 63 -6.27 -9.48 -3.33
CA GLU A 63 -7.18 -8.36 -3.59
C GLU A 63 -6.45 -7.02 -3.72
N MET A 64 -5.11 -7.03 -3.64
CA MET A 64 -4.29 -5.83 -3.71
C MET A 64 -3.37 -5.89 -4.93
N ASP A 65 -3.18 -4.77 -5.60
CA ASP A 65 -2.30 -4.68 -6.77
C ASP A 65 -0.98 -3.98 -6.46
N LEU A 66 -0.91 -3.24 -5.39
CA LEU A 66 0.30 -2.57 -4.93
C LEU A 66 0.13 -2.28 -3.44
N VAL A 67 1.14 -2.57 -2.67
CA VAL A 67 1.17 -2.27 -1.24
C VAL A 67 2.31 -1.30 -0.95
N ILE A 68 2.01 -0.25 -0.20
CA ILE A 68 3.02 0.72 0.25
C ILE A 68 2.94 0.79 1.76
N TYR A 69 4.06 0.48 2.41
CA TYR A 69 4.16 0.43 3.86
C TYR A 69 5.46 1.11 4.30
N PHE A 70 5.38 2.38 4.67
CA PHE A 70 6.55 3.10 5.16
C PHE A 70 6.83 2.66 6.59
N ALA A 71 7.82 1.77 6.71
CA ALA A 71 8.18 1.16 7.98
C ALA A 71 9.37 1.88 8.61
N ASP A 72 9.31 2.03 9.93
CA ASP A 72 10.49 2.41 10.69
C ASP A 72 11.43 1.19 10.79
N PRO A 73 12.75 1.41 11.00
CA PRO A 73 13.68 0.27 11.12
C PRO A 73 13.26 -0.76 12.16
N ASP A 74 12.66 -0.33 13.26
CA ASP A 74 12.19 -1.24 14.30
C ASP A 74 11.01 -2.10 13.85
N GLU A 75 10.20 -1.60 12.92
CA GLU A 75 9.03 -2.30 12.41
C GLU A 75 9.40 -3.44 11.46
N LEU A 76 10.61 -3.42 10.89
CA LEU A 76 11.06 -4.46 9.97
C LEU A 76 11.14 -5.84 10.63
N HIS A 77 11.16 -5.89 11.94
CA HIS A 77 11.21 -7.14 12.69
C HIS A 77 9.85 -7.60 13.21
N ARG A 78 8.78 -6.86 12.89
CA ARG A 78 7.44 -7.21 13.35
C ARG A 78 6.89 -8.38 12.53
N CYS A 79 6.25 -9.33 13.23
CA CYS A 79 5.64 -10.51 12.58
C CYS A 79 4.63 -10.14 11.51
N GLY A 80 3.81 -9.12 11.76
CA GLY A 80 2.79 -8.68 10.80
C GLY A 80 3.38 -8.22 9.47
N LEU A 81 4.47 -7.45 9.52
CA LEU A 81 5.14 -7.01 8.31
C LEU A 81 5.80 -8.18 7.59
N ASN A 82 6.43 -9.09 8.31
CA ASN A 82 7.03 -10.27 7.70
C ASN A 82 6.00 -11.13 6.99
N GLU A 83 4.83 -11.31 7.58
CA GLU A 83 3.73 -12.04 6.97
C GLU A 83 3.25 -11.33 5.70
N LEU A 84 3.09 -10.02 5.76
CA LEU A 84 2.67 -9.22 4.61
C LEU A 84 3.66 -9.34 3.45
N LEU A 85 4.95 -9.27 3.73
CA LEU A 85 6.00 -9.42 2.71
C LEU A 85 5.93 -10.79 2.04
N ALA A 86 5.77 -11.86 2.84
CA ALA A 86 5.67 -13.22 2.31
C ALA A 86 4.44 -13.39 1.42
N LEU A 87 3.30 -12.83 1.82
CA LEU A 87 2.07 -12.91 1.03
C LEU A 87 2.18 -12.13 -0.28
N CYS A 88 2.82 -10.97 -0.26
CA CYS A 88 3.07 -10.22 -1.46
C CYS A 88 3.95 -11.00 -2.43
N ASP A 89 5.01 -11.64 -1.92
CA ASP A 89 5.87 -12.49 -2.75
C ASP A 89 5.11 -13.66 -3.36
N ASN A 90 4.28 -14.32 -2.57
CA ASN A 90 3.48 -15.45 -3.06
C ASN A 90 2.51 -15.05 -4.16
N ASN A 91 1.93 -13.87 -4.08
CA ASN A 91 0.90 -13.42 -5.02
C ASN A 91 1.44 -12.47 -6.08
N ASN A 92 2.74 -12.27 -6.14
CA ASN A 92 3.39 -11.33 -7.06
C ASN A 92 2.81 -9.92 -6.95
N ILE A 93 2.56 -9.48 -5.72
CA ILE A 93 2.11 -8.12 -5.44
C ILE A 93 3.34 -7.27 -5.14
N PRO A 94 3.58 -6.20 -5.92
CA PRO A 94 4.69 -5.31 -5.60
C PRO A 94 4.45 -4.61 -4.28
N ILE A 95 5.49 -4.53 -3.46
CA ILE A 95 5.43 -3.87 -2.15
C ILE A 95 6.62 -2.96 -1.96
N ALA A 96 6.35 -1.74 -1.48
CA ALA A 96 7.37 -0.77 -1.14
C ALA A 96 7.36 -0.53 0.36
N THR A 97 8.53 -0.59 0.99
CA THR A 97 8.68 -0.28 2.41
C THR A 97 9.46 1.00 2.66
N ASN A 98 9.81 1.71 1.60
CA ASN A 98 10.48 3.01 1.68
C ASN A 98 10.05 3.89 0.50
N LEU A 99 10.34 5.19 0.62
CA LEU A 99 9.91 6.17 -0.37
C LEU A 99 10.51 5.92 -1.75
N ALA A 100 11.78 5.58 -1.83
CA ALA A 100 12.44 5.39 -3.12
C ALA A 100 11.78 4.28 -3.92
N THR A 101 11.51 3.15 -3.27
CA THR A 101 10.82 2.03 -3.92
C THR A 101 9.39 2.41 -4.28
N ALA A 102 8.69 3.12 -3.39
CA ALA A 102 7.31 3.54 -3.64
C ALA A 102 7.21 4.43 -4.88
N GLU A 103 8.15 5.33 -5.09
CA GLU A 103 8.15 6.20 -6.27
C GLU A 103 8.34 5.41 -7.57
N ILE A 104 9.24 4.43 -7.56
CA ILE A 104 9.45 3.56 -8.72
C ILE A 104 8.18 2.77 -9.02
N LEU A 105 7.57 2.17 -8.00
CA LEU A 105 6.40 1.32 -8.18
C LEU A 105 5.16 2.10 -8.61
N ILE A 106 4.94 3.30 -8.05
CA ILE A 106 3.76 4.09 -8.43
C ILE A 106 3.87 4.56 -9.88
N ASN A 107 5.05 4.89 -10.35
CA ASN A 107 5.27 5.24 -11.75
C ASN A 107 5.12 4.01 -12.65
N GLY A 108 5.56 2.84 -12.19
CA GLY A 108 5.32 1.59 -12.90
C GLY A 108 3.84 1.26 -13.03
N LEU A 109 3.08 1.49 -11.97
CA LEU A 109 1.63 1.31 -12.00
C LEU A 109 0.99 2.22 -13.06
N GLN A 110 1.41 3.47 -13.12
CA GLN A 110 0.90 4.43 -14.11
C GLN A 110 1.20 4.00 -15.55
N ARG A 111 2.37 3.40 -15.79
CA ARG A 111 2.74 2.92 -17.12
C ARG A 111 2.08 1.60 -17.51
N GLY A 112 1.39 0.94 -16.58
CA GLY A 112 0.80 -0.37 -16.85
C GLY A 112 1.78 -1.53 -16.69
N ASP A 113 2.91 -1.33 -16.02
CA ASP A 113 3.94 -2.37 -15.85
C ASP A 113 3.42 -3.60 -15.11
N PHE A 114 2.34 -3.46 -14.34
CA PHE A 114 1.77 -4.56 -13.56
C PHE A 114 0.49 -5.15 -14.17
N ASP A 115 0.09 -4.71 -15.36
CA ASP A 115 -1.17 -5.14 -15.97
C ASP A 115 -1.19 -6.64 -16.27
N TRP A 116 -0.02 -7.27 -16.46
CA TRP A 116 0.07 -8.71 -16.67
C TRP A 116 -0.52 -9.52 -15.52
N ARG A 117 -0.60 -8.95 -14.31
CA ARG A 117 -1.15 -9.64 -13.14
C ARG A 117 -2.64 -9.97 -13.34
N GLU A 118 -3.38 -9.12 -14.02
CA GLU A 118 -4.79 -9.37 -14.31
C GLU A 118 -4.98 -10.62 -15.16
N LEU A 119 -4.07 -10.87 -16.08
CA LEU A 119 -4.13 -12.06 -16.93
C LEU A 119 -4.01 -13.33 -16.10
N LEU A 120 -3.15 -13.34 -15.09
CA LEU A 120 -3.00 -14.49 -14.21
C LEU A 120 -4.23 -14.68 -13.32
N THR A 121 -4.77 -13.59 -12.79
CA THR A 121 -5.93 -13.61 -11.89
C THR A 121 -7.18 -14.07 -12.62
N ASN A 122 -7.35 -13.70 -13.87
CA ASN A 122 -8.56 -13.99 -14.66
C ASN A 122 -8.54 -15.37 -15.33
N ARG A 123 -7.50 -16.16 -15.11
CA ARG A 123 -7.38 -17.51 -15.71
C ARG A 123 -8.10 -18.58 -14.94
N ILE A 124 -8.62 -18.28 -13.80
CA ILE A 124 -9.26 -19.27 -12.94
C ILE A 124 -10.67 -19.57 -13.40
#